data_5f1445a5be1b6e7e5fe43e1fc3951c4e
#
_entry.id   5f1445a5be1b6e7e5fe43e1fc3951c4e
#
_cell.length_a   1.000
_cell.length_b   1.000
_cell.length_c   1.000
_cell.angle_alpha   90.00
_cell.angle_beta   90.00
_cell.angle_gamma   90.00
#
_symmetry.space_group_name_H-M   'P 1'
#
loop_
_entity.id
_entity.type
_entity.pdbx_description
1 polymer ?
#
loop_
_entity_poly.entity_id
_entity_poly.type
_entity_poly.pdbx_seq_one_letter_code
_entity_poly.pdbx_strand_id
1 'polypeptide(L)'
;TSFNYSWGQLNGENKQDKELAFEQSLGSLLTPFYKNALVSRQVKTSTYYRRMVEKEVIAEVKRAWAYYQYAANLCSMYRDQDKMAEELKRIGEIRYQQGEITLLEKNMMTTTAADLHNRWYQAQEEEKTALARFQWCCYADSPIVPADSTLSLFYTTLSDGNLSEAHTGYFRSQAEEAKAMLHVERSHFFPEIS
;
A
#
# COMPACT_ATOMS: atom_id res chain seq x y z
N THR A 1 -21.72 15.03 37.75
CA THR A 1 -22.19 14.75 39.12
C THR A 1 -21.69 15.84 40.03
N SER A 2 -22.54 16.76 40.41
CA SER A 2 -22.18 17.76 41.39
C SER A 2 -22.93 17.43 42.68
N PHE A 3 -22.23 17.47 43.79
CA PHE A 3 -22.77 17.25 45.13
C PHE A 3 -22.76 18.60 45.83
N ASN A 4 -23.90 19.26 45.99
CA ASN A 4 -24.02 20.48 46.74
C ASN A 4 -24.63 20.19 48.10
N TYR A 5 -23.85 20.46 49.17
CA TYR A 5 -24.32 20.46 50.54
C TYR A 5 -24.40 21.92 51.01
N SER A 6 -25.59 22.42 51.21
CA SER A 6 -25.80 23.76 51.82
C SER A 6 -26.32 23.64 53.24
N TRP A 7 -25.59 24.32 54.17
CA TRP A 7 -25.96 24.46 55.55
C TRP A 7 -26.35 25.91 55.80
N GLY A 8 -27.61 26.13 56.02
CA GLY A 8 -28.14 27.50 56.33
C GLY A 8 -28.77 27.55 57.71
N GLN A 9 -28.31 28.51 58.56
CA GLN A 9 -29.01 28.88 59.81
C GLN A 9 -29.91 30.06 59.51
N LEU A 10 -31.22 29.87 59.51
CA LEU A 10 -32.18 30.98 59.51
C LEU A 10 -32.55 31.37 60.94
N ASN A 11 -32.55 32.69 61.22
CA ASN A 11 -32.79 33.33 62.51
C ASN A 11 -34.06 32.81 63.17
N GLY A 12 -33.89 32.21 64.38
CA GLY A 12 -34.87 32.20 65.44
C GLY A 12 -35.70 30.93 65.66
N GLU A 13 -35.67 29.93 64.83
CA GLU A 13 -36.32 28.64 65.12
C GLU A 13 -35.40 27.47 64.71
N ASN A 14 -35.30 26.50 65.64
CA ASN A 14 -34.39 25.35 65.53
C ASN A 14 -34.94 24.31 64.54
N LYS A 15 -35.11 24.68 63.26
CA LYS A 15 -35.39 23.75 62.15
C LYS A 15 -34.14 23.60 61.30
N GLN A 16 -33.51 22.47 61.41
CA GLN A 16 -32.44 22.04 60.51
C GLN A 16 -33.05 21.52 59.21
N ASP A 17 -33.16 22.36 58.20
CA ASP A 17 -33.50 21.94 56.88
C ASP A 17 -32.23 21.43 56.22
N LYS A 18 -32.18 20.09 55.96
CA LYS A 18 -31.14 19.47 55.23
C LYS A 18 -31.63 19.24 53.80
N GLU A 19 -31.25 20.07 52.86
CA GLU A 19 -31.45 19.86 51.44
C GLU A 19 -30.31 19.05 50.85
N LEU A 20 -30.63 17.86 50.38
CA LEU A 20 -29.75 17.06 49.57
C LEU A 20 -30.23 17.18 48.11
N ALA A 21 -29.60 18.06 47.34
CA ALA A 21 -29.84 18.14 45.92
C ALA A 21 -28.87 17.21 45.18
N PHE A 22 -29.42 16.26 44.47
CA PHE A 22 -28.71 15.34 43.63
C PHE A 22 -28.98 15.68 42.16
N GLU A 23 -28.07 16.37 41.51
CA GLU A 23 -28.14 16.66 40.06
C GLU A 23 -27.34 15.61 39.29
N GLN A 24 -28.00 14.81 38.49
CA GLN A 24 -27.33 13.87 37.60
C GLN A 24 -27.90 14.01 36.18
N SER A 25 -27.04 14.43 35.25
CA SER A 25 -27.37 14.45 33.84
C SER A 25 -27.44 13.04 33.29
N LEU A 26 -28.59 12.65 32.73
CA LEU A 26 -28.77 11.35 32.05
C LEU A 26 -27.79 11.16 30.91
N GLY A 27 -27.41 12.23 30.22
CA GLY A 27 -26.39 12.23 29.18
C GLY A 27 -25.01 11.80 29.70
N SER A 28 -24.64 12.19 30.94
CA SER A 28 -23.33 11.87 31.53
C SER A 28 -23.22 10.36 31.88
N LEU A 29 -24.31 9.67 32.10
CA LEU A 29 -24.34 8.21 32.36
C LEU A 29 -24.24 7.40 31.08
N LEU A 30 -24.83 7.86 29.98
CA LEU A 30 -24.88 7.15 28.70
C LEU A 30 -23.64 7.41 27.84
N THR A 31 -23.04 8.59 27.94
CA THR A 31 -21.88 8.98 27.15
C THR A 31 -20.68 8.02 27.28
N PRO A 32 -20.26 7.56 28.49
CA PRO A 32 -19.15 6.60 28.59
C PRO A 32 -19.45 5.26 27.94
N PHE A 33 -20.72 4.82 27.96
CA PHE A 33 -21.14 3.59 27.30
C PHE A 33 -21.01 3.69 25.78
N TYR A 34 -21.48 4.79 25.18
CA TYR A 34 -21.34 5.03 23.74
C TYR A 34 -19.89 5.26 23.33
N LYS A 35 -19.07 5.94 24.16
CA LYS A 35 -17.64 6.10 23.93
C LYS A 35 -16.89 4.76 23.91
N ASN A 36 -17.19 3.86 24.84
CA ASN A 36 -16.61 2.52 24.85
C ASN A 36 -17.00 1.71 23.59
N ALA A 37 -18.25 1.82 23.15
CA ALA A 37 -18.69 1.21 21.89
C ALA A 37 -17.96 1.79 20.69
N LEU A 38 -17.76 3.11 20.63
CA LEU A 38 -17.00 3.78 19.58
C LEU A 38 -15.54 3.30 19.54
N VAL A 39 -14.86 3.28 20.69
CA VAL A 39 -13.46 2.79 20.79
C VAL A 39 -13.34 1.36 20.30
N SER A 40 -14.27 0.48 20.66
CA SER A 40 -14.31 -0.90 20.16
C SER A 40 -14.43 -0.97 18.63
N ARG A 41 -15.23 -0.08 18.01
CA ARG A 41 -15.35 0.01 16.55
C ARG A 41 -14.08 0.57 15.91
N GLN A 42 -13.42 1.55 16.52
CA GLN A 42 -12.15 2.11 16.05
C GLN A 42 -11.04 1.06 16.02
N VAL A 43 -10.93 0.26 17.08
CA VAL A 43 -9.97 -0.87 17.12
C VAL A 43 -10.26 -1.87 16.00
N LYS A 44 -11.52 -2.19 15.75
CA LYS A 44 -11.93 -3.08 14.66
C LYS A 44 -11.56 -2.48 13.29
N THR A 45 -11.86 -1.21 13.05
CA THR A 45 -11.50 -0.49 11.82
C THR A 45 -9.98 -0.48 11.60
N SER A 46 -9.19 -0.19 12.63
CA SER A 46 -7.72 -0.23 12.57
C SER A 46 -7.20 -1.62 12.23
N THR A 47 -7.83 -2.68 12.73
CA THR A 47 -7.45 -4.06 12.42
C THR A 47 -7.71 -4.40 10.94
N TYR A 48 -8.85 -3.98 10.39
CA TYR A 48 -9.15 -4.16 8.97
C TYR A 48 -8.24 -3.31 8.08
N TYR A 49 -7.95 -2.07 8.49
CA TYR A 49 -7.01 -1.19 7.80
C TYR A 49 -5.61 -1.83 7.71
N ARG A 50 -5.09 -2.34 8.83
CA ARG A 50 -3.81 -3.06 8.85
C ARG A 50 -3.80 -4.23 7.86
N ARG A 51 -4.86 -5.06 7.84
CA ARG A 51 -4.96 -6.19 6.91
C ARG A 51 -5.01 -5.75 5.44
N MET A 52 -5.67 -4.64 5.16
CA MET A 52 -5.74 -4.05 3.82
C MET A 52 -4.35 -3.60 3.37
N VAL A 53 -3.66 -2.80 4.19
CA VAL A 53 -2.31 -2.30 3.89
C VAL A 53 -1.31 -3.46 3.74
N GLU A 54 -1.38 -4.48 4.59
CA GLU A 54 -0.52 -5.68 4.49
C GLU A 54 -0.68 -6.37 3.12
N LYS A 55 -1.91 -6.53 2.65
CA LYS A 55 -2.17 -7.11 1.32
C LYS A 55 -1.69 -6.21 0.18
N GLU A 56 -1.83 -4.90 0.32
CA GLU A 56 -1.34 -3.93 -0.67
C GLU A 56 0.19 -3.98 -0.79
N VAL A 57 0.89 -4.01 0.34
CA VAL A 57 2.37 -4.14 0.37
C VAL A 57 2.81 -5.45 -0.28
N ILE A 58 2.18 -6.57 0.07
CA ILE A 58 2.49 -7.88 -0.55
C ILE A 58 2.27 -7.84 -2.07
N ALA A 59 1.18 -7.21 -2.52
CA ALA A 59 0.88 -7.08 -3.95
C ALA A 59 1.89 -6.18 -4.66
N GLU A 60 2.38 -5.12 -4.00
CA GLU A 60 3.40 -4.24 -4.56
C GLU A 60 4.76 -4.92 -4.69
N VAL A 61 5.20 -5.64 -3.66
CA VAL A 61 6.43 -6.45 -3.71
C VAL A 61 6.36 -7.50 -4.83
N LYS A 62 5.23 -8.19 -4.97
CA LYS A 62 5.04 -9.17 -6.06
C LYS A 62 5.10 -8.52 -7.45
N ARG A 63 4.51 -7.34 -7.61
CA ARG A 63 4.57 -6.57 -8.88
C ARG A 63 5.99 -6.12 -9.20
N ALA A 64 6.70 -5.59 -8.19
CA ALA A 64 8.09 -5.17 -8.35
C ALA A 64 9.00 -6.35 -8.70
N TRP A 65 8.79 -7.50 -8.08
CA TRP A 65 9.49 -8.74 -8.41
C TRP A 65 9.24 -9.21 -9.84
N ALA A 66 7.97 -9.28 -10.26
CA ALA A 66 7.61 -9.69 -11.62
C ALA A 66 8.20 -8.74 -12.68
N TYR A 67 8.20 -7.45 -12.39
CA TYR A 67 8.81 -6.45 -13.28
C TYR A 67 10.33 -6.60 -13.37
N TYR A 68 11.02 -6.87 -12.26
CA TYR A 68 12.44 -7.19 -12.28
C TYR A 68 12.75 -8.43 -13.12
N GLN A 69 11.99 -9.53 -12.94
CA GLN A 69 12.16 -10.73 -13.75
C GLN A 69 11.97 -10.45 -15.25
N TYR A 70 10.98 -9.65 -15.60
CA TYR A 70 10.76 -9.21 -16.98
C TYR A 70 11.96 -8.43 -17.52
N ALA A 71 12.43 -7.42 -16.79
CA ALA A 71 13.58 -6.59 -17.20
C ALA A 71 14.86 -7.41 -17.35
N ALA A 72 15.15 -8.32 -16.42
CA ALA A 72 16.31 -9.21 -16.47
C ALA A 72 16.28 -10.15 -17.69
N ASN A 73 15.13 -10.71 -18.01
CA ASN A 73 14.97 -11.58 -19.19
C ASN A 73 15.09 -10.77 -20.49
N LEU A 74 14.54 -9.55 -20.52
CA LEU A 74 14.66 -8.65 -21.66
C LEU A 74 16.13 -8.23 -21.90
N CYS A 75 16.85 -7.90 -20.84
CA CYS A 75 18.29 -7.60 -20.88
C CYS A 75 19.09 -8.79 -21.42
N SER A 76 18.81 -10.01 -20.95
CA SER A 76 19.45 -11.23 -21.45
C SER A 76 19.18 -11.46 -22.94
N MET A 77 17.93 -11.27 -23.38
CA MET A 77 17.54 -11.40 -24.79
C MET A 77 18.29 -10.39 -25.67
N TYR A 78 18.30 -9.11 -25.30
CA TYR A 78 19.01 -8.10 -26.09
C TYR A 78 20.52 -8.28 -26.07
N ARG A 79 21.10 -8.78 -24.98
CA ARG A 79 22.52 -9.14 -24.92
C ARG A 79 22.87 -10.22 -25.95
N ASP A 80 22.02 -11.23 -26.11
CA ASP A 80 22.27 -12.30 -27.08
C ASP A 80 22.04 -11.82 -28.51
N GLN A 81 21.08 -10.93 -28.74
CA GLN A 81 20.87 -10.27 -30.04
C GLN A 81 22.04 -9.34 -30.39
N ASP A 82 22.58 -8.58 -29.44
CA ASP A 82 23.77 -7.74 -29.65
C ASP A 82 24.98 -8.55 -30.10
N LYS A 83 25.25 -9.68 -29.44
CA LYS A 83 26.33 -10.60 -29.86
C LYS A 83 26.16 -11.10 -31.30
N MET A 84 24.93 -11.49 -31.67
CA MET A 84 24.63 -11.92 -33.05
C MET A 84 24.81 -10.78 -34.05
N ALA A 85 24.39 -9.59 -33.69
CA ALA A 85 24.49 -8.41 -34.56
C ALA A 85 25.94 -7.97 -34.78
N GLU A 86 26.79 -8.01 -33.76
CA GLU A 86 28.21 -7.73 -33.90
C GLU A 86 28.91 -8.77 -34.81
N GLU A 87 28.54 -10.04 -34.73
CA GLU A 87 29.04 -11.08 -35.63
C GLU A 87 28.55 -10.86 -37.07
N LEU A 88 27.30 -10.49 -37.28
CA LEU A 88 26.78 -10.14 -38.60
C LEU A 88 27.48 -8.92 -39.21
N LYS A 89 27.74 -7.90 -38.39
CA LYS A 89 28.54 -6.72 -38.81
C LYS A 89 29.93 -7.12 -39.23
N ARG A 90 30.63 -8.00 -38.47
CA ARG A 90 31.97 -8.52 -38.81
C ARG A 90 31.94 -9.30 -40.14
N ILE A 91 30.93 -10.16 -40.35
CA ILE A 91 30.76 -10.89 -41.61
C ILE A 91 30.50 -9.92 -42.77
N GLY A 92 29.66 -8.91 -42.55
CA GLY A 92 29.35 -7.87 -43.52
C GLY A 92 30.57 -7.08 -43.96
N GLU A 93 31.47 -6.75 -43.05
CA GLU A 93 32.74 -6.09 -43.36
C GLU A 93 33.64 -6.96 -44.30
N ILE A 94 33.80 -8.26 -43.99
CA ILE A 94 34.57 -9.21 -44.78
C ILE A 94 33.99 -9.35 -46.19
N ARG A 95 32.66 -9.52 -46.30
CA ARG A 95 31.99 -9.67 -47.61
C ARG A 95 32.09 -8.43 -48.45
N TYR A 96 32.04 -7.25 -47.83
CA TYR A 96 32.20 -5.98 -48.52
C TYR A 96 33.62 -5.87 -49.09
N GLN A 97 34.64 -6.24 -48.31
CA GLN A 97 36.06 -6.25 -48.80
C GLN A 97 36.27 -7.23 -49.93
N GLN A 98 35.52 -8.31 -50.00
CA GLN A 98 35.54 -9.29 -51.09
C GLN A 98 34.70 -8.88 -52.30
N GLY A 99 33.96 -7.75 -52.19
CA GLY A 99 33.09 -7.28 -53.28
C GLY A 99 31.79 -8.06 -53.44
N GLU A 100 31.42 -8.86 -52.45
CA GLU A 100 30.19 -9.71 -52.46
C GLU A 100 28.93 -8.93 -52.11
N ILE A 101 29.05 -7.83 -51.36
CA ILE A 101 27.92 -6.99 -50.95
C ILE A 101 28.23 -5.54 -51.25
N THR A 102 27.16 -4.75 -51.34
CA THR A 102 27.24 -3.31 -51.57
C THR A 102 27.57 -2.53 -50.29
N LEU A 103 28.08 -1.29 -50.45
CA LEU A 103 28.27 -0.39 -49.32
C LEU A 103 27.00 -0.13 -48.54
N LEU A 104 25.85 -0.08 -49.22
CA LEU A 104 24.55 0.11 -48.61
C LEU A 104 24.21 -1.04 -47.64
N GLU A 105 24.36 -2.28 -48.10
CA GLU A 105 24.13 -3.49 -47.28
C GLU A 105 25.04 -3.56 -46.07
N LYS A 106 26.33 -3.26 -46.24
CA LYS A 106 27.30 -3.13 -45.12
C LYS A 106 26.81 -2.07 -44.11
N ASN A 107 26.43 -0.87 -44.57
CA ASN A 107 25.98 0.20 -43.69
C ASN A 107 24.69 -0.18 -42.94
N MET A 108 23.77 -0.87 -43.60
CA MET A 108 22.56 -1.39 -42.96
C MET A 108 22.88 -2.36 -41.81
N MET A 109 23.82 -3.31 -42.05
CA MET A 109 24.27 -4.24 -40.99
C MET A 109 24.92 -3.50 -39.83
N THR A 110 25.75 -2.51 -40.10
CA THR A 110 26.42 -1.68 -39.08
C THR A 110 25.42 -0.88 -38.25
N THR A 111 24.41 -0.27 -38.90
CA THR A 111 23.36 0.51 -38.23
C THR A 111 22.47 -0.39 -37.38
N THR A 112 22.13 -1.57 -37.88
CA THR A 112 21.32 -2.55 -37.12
C THR A 112 22.08 -3.02 -35.87
N ALA A 113 23.37 -3.30 -35.98
CA ALA A 113 24.20 -3.67 -34.86
C ALA A 113 24.25 -2.55 -33.79
N ALA A 114 24.46 -1.29 -34.24
CA ALA A 114 24.43 -0.15 -33.33
C ALA A 114 23.07 0.05 -32.62
N ASP A 115 21.95 -0.16 -33.34
CA ASP A 115 20.62 -0.08 -32.75
C ASP A 115 20.40 -1.18 -31.67
N LEU A 116 20.78 -2.43 -31.96
CA LEU A 116 20.68 -3.53 -31.00
C LEU A 116 21.59 -3.34 -29.80
N HIS A 117 22.79 -2.79 -29.99
CA HIS A 117 23.68 -2.42 -28.89
C HIS A 117 23.06 -1.36 -27.98
N ASN A 118 22.45 -0.33 -28.55
CA ASN A 118 21.75 0.71 -27.77
C ASN A 118 20.56 0.12 -26.99
N ARG A 119 19.80 -0.79 -27.60
CA ARG A 119 18.67 -1.47 -26.93
C ARG A 119 19.15 -2.33 -25.76
N TRP A 120 20.24 -3.07 -25.94
CA TRP A 120 20.85 -3.81 -24.84
C TRP A 120 21.26 -2.91 -23.69
N TYR A 121 21.91 -1.78 -24.00
CA TYR A 121 22.33 -0.81 -22.98
C TYR A 121 21.13 -0.22 -22.22
N GLN A 122 20.07 0.13 -22.91
CA GLN A 122 18.82 0.60 -22.30
C GLN A 122 18.18 -0.48 -21.40
N ALA A 123 18.14 -1.73 -21.88
CA ALA A 123 17.60 -2.82 -21.09
C ALA A 123 18.43 -3.14 -19.83
N GLN A 124 19.75 -2.94 -19.89
CA GLN A 124 20.65 -3.07 -18.73
C GLN A 124 20.36 -2.01 -17.66
N GLU A 125 20.12 -0.77 -18.06
CA GLU A 125 19.76 0.31 -17.12
C GLU A 125 18.35 0.10 -16.56
N GLU A 126 17.43 -0.44 -17.35
CA GLU A 126 16.09 -0.79 -16.89
C GLU A 126 16.11 -1.93 -15.87
N GLU A 127 16.95 -2.96 -16.08
CA GLU A 127 17.16 -4.05 -15.12
C GLU A 127 17.67 -3.52 -13.77
N LYS A 128 18.67 -2.64 -13.79
CA LYS A 128 19.21 -2.01 -12.57
C LYS A 128 18.13 -1.21 -11.82
N THR A 129 17.35 -0.44 -12.56
CA THR A 129 16.26 0.38 -12.01
C THR A 129 15.16 -0.51 -11.40
N ALA A 130 14.80 -1.59 -12.09
CA ALA A 130 13.82 -2.55 -11.61
C ALA A 130 14.29 -3.27 -10.33
N LEU A 131 15.57 -3.64 -10.25
CA LEU A 131 16.17 -4.23 -9.05
C LEU A 131 16.17 -3.24 -7.88
N ALA A 132 16.57 -1.99 -8.12
CA ALA A 132 16.54 -0.96 -7.08
C ALA A 132 15.12 -0.71 -6.55
N ARG A 133 14.12 -0.68 -7.42
CA ARG A 133 12.70 -0.57 -7.02
C ARG A 133 12.25 -1.76 -6.19
N PHE A 134 12.62 -2.99 -6.58
CA PHE A 134 12.30 -4.18 -5.81
C PHE A 134 12.93 -4.14 -4.41
N GLN A 135 14.21 -3.77 -4.30
CA GLN A 135 14.90 -3.61 -3.01
C GLN A 135 14.21 -2.57 -2.13
N TRP A 136 13.81 -1.44 -2.72
CA TRP A 136 13.08 -0.39 -2.00
C TRP A 136 11.73 -0.88 -1.46
N CYS A 137 10.96 -1.62 -2.26
CA CYS A 137 9.69 -2.21 -1.83
C CYS A 137 9.85 -3.23 -0.69
N CYS A 138 11.01 -3.90 -0.63
CA CYS A 138 11.33 -4.86 0.43
C CYS A 138 11.87 -4.19 1.70
N TYR A 139 12.09 -2.88 1.71
CA TYR A 139 12.77 -2.15 2.82
C TYR A 139 14.09 -2.80 3.24
N ALA A 140 14.86 -3.31 2.28
CA ALA A 140 16.10 -4.02 2.57
C ALA A 140 17.26 -3.05 2.69
N ASP A 141 17.92 -3.05 3.84
CA ASP A 141 19.15 -2.25 4.10
C ASP A 141 20.38 -2.82 3.39
N SER A 142 20.31 -4.07 2.95
CA SER A 142 21.39 -4.74 2.22
C SER A 142 20.93 -5.11 0.80
N PRO A 143 21.86 -5.14 -0.18
CA PRO A 143 21.52 -5.52 -1.54
C PRO A 143 20.97 -6.95 -1.58
N ILE A 144 19.73 -7.09 -2.06
CA ILE A 144 19.09 -8.39 -2.28
C ILE A 144 19.59 -8.91 -3.61
N VAL A 145 20.20 -10.10 -3.59
CA VAL A 145 20.53 -10.84 -4.81
C VAL A 145 19.40 -11.83 -5.06
N PRO A 146 18.63 -11.67 -6.13
CA PRO A 146 17.57 -12.61 -6.47
C PRO A 146 18.14 -14.00 -6.74
N ALA A 147 17.58 -15.03 -6.12
CA ALA A 147 18.00 -16.41 -6.33
C ALA A 147 17.60 -16.95 -7.71
N ASP A 148 16.52 -16.43 -8.28
CA ASP A 148 15.98 -16.82 -9.57
C ASP A 148 15.53 -15.60 -10.37
N SER A 149 16.07 -15.44 -11.58
CA SER A 149 15.70 -14.38 -12.52
C SER A 149 14.82 -14.91 -13.66
N THR A 150 14.52 -16.22 -13.70
CA THR A 150 13.72 -16.79 -14.78
C THR A 150 12.25 -16.43 -14.65
N LEU A 151 11.66 -15.98 -15.76
CA LEU A 151 10.21 -15.73 -15.86
C LEU A 151 9.48 -17.06 -15.75
N SER A 152 8.87 -17.31 -14.59
CA SER A 152 7.91 -18.40 -14.45
C SER A 152 6.51 -17.88 -14.70
N LEU A 153 5.75 -18.54 -15.56
CA LEU A 153 4.32 -18.27 -15.73
C LEU A 153 3.59 -18.72 -14.46
N PHE A 154 3.34 -17.76 -13.58
CA PHE A 154 2.43 -18.01 -12.46
C PHE A 154 1.00 -17.94 -12.99
N TYR A 155 0.38 -19.08 -13.17
CA TYR A 155 -1.08 -19.14 -13.25
C TYR A 155 -1.62 -18.83 -11.85
N THR A 156 -1.77 -17.54 -11.54
CA THR A 156 -2.61 -17.17 -10.41
C THR A 156 -4.03 -17.51 -10.82
N THR A 157 -4.55 -18.61 -10.32
CA THR A 157 -6.01 -18.72 -10.20
C THR A 157 -6.43 -17.50 -9.40
N LEU A 158 -7.07 -16.56 -10.06
CA LEU A 158 -7.68 -15.39 -9.43
C LEU A 158 -8.70 -15.92 -8.42
N SER A 159 -8.24 -16.18 -7.21
CA SER A 159 -9.11 -16.36 -6.07
C SER A 159 -9.67 -14.98 -5.76
N ASP A 160 -10.74 -14.62 -6.49
CA ASP A 160 -11.38 -13.30 -6.47
C ASP A 160 -11.89 -12.87 -5.08
N GLY A 161 -11.96 -13.80 -4.11
CA GLY A 161 -12.55 -13.53 -2.80
C GLY A 161 -11.69 -12.68 -1.87
N ASN A 162 -10.37 -12.86 -1.85
CA ASN A 162 -9.56 -12.40 -0.72
C ASN A 162 -9.13 -10.91 -0.74
N LEU A 163 -8.94 -10.31 -1.91
CA LEU A 163 -8.60 -8.88 -2.01
C LEU A 163 -9.82 -8.00 -1.82
N SER A 164 -10.94 -8.37 -2.42
CA SER A 164 -12.23 -7.70 -2.27
C SER A 164 -12.70 -7.69 -0.82
N GLU A 165 -12.51 -8.79 -0.07
CA GLU A 165 -12.95 -8.92 1.32
C GLU A 165 -12.20 -8.00 2.28
N ALA A 166 -10.88 -7.76 2.09
CA ALA A 166 -10.12 -6.87 2.95
C ALA A 166 -10.55 -5.41 2.78
N HIS A 167 -10.72 -4.95 1.53
CA HIS A 167 -11.19 -3.60 1.22
C HIS A 167 -12.64 -3.38 1.66
N THR A 168 -13.54 -4.30 1.31
CA THR A 168 -14.95 -4.21 1.72
C THR A 168 -15.11 -4.31 3.23
N GLY A 169 -14.30 -5.14 3.91
CA GLY A 169 -14.26 -5.23 5.37
C GLY A 169 -13.86 -3.92 6.03
N TYR A 170 -12.83 -3.24 5.48
CA TYR A 170 -12.40 -1.93 5.95
C TYR A 170 -13.50 -0.87 5.80
N PHE A 171 -14.05 -0.69 4.60
CA PHE A 171 -15.09 0.31 4.37
C PHE A 171 -16.37 0.03 5.17
N ARG A 172 -16.74 -1.24 5.36
CA ARG A 172 -17.87 -1.62 6.21
C ARG A 172 -17.61 -1.26 7.67
N SER A 173 -16.40 -1.55 8.20
CA SER A 173 -16.06 -1.20 9.58
C SER A 173 -15.97 0.32 9.79
N GLN A 174 -15.51 1.08 8.80
CA GLN A 174 -15.50 2.54 8.83
C GLN A 174 -16.94 3.12 8.87
N ALA A 175 -17.86 2.55 8.11
CA ALA A 175 -19.27 2.94 8.17
C ALA A 175 -19.92 2.62 9.54
N GLU A 176 -19.56 1.49 10.17
CA GLU A 176 -20.00 1.15 11.52
C GLU A 176 -19.42 2.10 12.58
N GLU A 177 -18.15 2.50 12.43
CA GLU A 177 -17.50 3.49 13.28
C GLU A 177 -18.19 4.85 13.18
N ALA A 178 -18.47 5.33 11.96
CA ALA A 178 -19.19 6.58 11.75
C ALA A 178 -20.59 6.58 12.40
N LYS A 179 -21.31 5.44 12.35
CA LYS A 179 -22.59 5.28 13.06
C LYS A 179 -22.41 5.35 14.57
N ALA A 180 -21.36 4.71 15.11
CA ALA A 180 -21.09 4.77 16.54
C ALA A 180 -20.72 6.20 16.99
N MET A 181 -19.98 6.94 16.19
CA MET A 181 -19.67 8.36 16.42
C MET A 181 -20.93 9.20 16.45
N LEU A 182 -21.87 8.98 15.52
CA LEU A 182 -23.16 9.66 15.52
C LEU A 182 -23.95 9.41 16.82
N HIS A 183 -23.88 8.20 17.37
CA HIS A 183 -24.55 7.90 18.66
C HIS A 183 -23.89 8.66 19.82
N VAL A 184 -22.58 8.81 19.84
CA VAL A 184 -21.87 9.63 20.83
C VAL A 184 -22.32 11.10 20.73
N GLU A 185 -22.32 11.66 19.52
CA GLU A 185 -22.77 13.04 19.31
C GLU A 185 -24.23 13.24 19.73
N ARG A 186 -25.11 12.32 19.36
CA ARG A 186 -26.51 12.39 19.79
C ARG A 186 -26.68 12.31 21.32
N SER A 187 -25.79 11.61 22.03
CA SER A 187 -25.85 11.54 23.49
C SER A 187 -25.60 12.89 24.18
N HIS A 188 -24.94 13.82 23.51
CA HIS A 188 -24.72 15.19 24.00
C HIS A 188 -25.96 16.09 23.88
N PHE A 189 -26.94 15.70 23.08
CA PHE A 189 -28.21 16.46 22.93
C PHE A 189 -29.32 16.08 23.94
N PHE A 190 -29.07 15.11 24.83
CA PHE A 190 -30.03 14.78 25.86
C PHE A 190 -30.08 15.92 26.90
N PRO A 191 -31.29 16.44 27.22
CA PRO A 191 -31.45 17.51 28.18
C PRO A 191 -30.98 17.08 29.57
N GLU A 192 -30.36 18.02 30.27
CA GLU A 192 -30.08 17.88 31.69
C GLU A 192 -31.40 17.97 32.44
N ILE A 193 -31.81 16.92 33.15
CA ILE A 193 -32.98 16.93 34.03
C ILE A 193 -32.47 17.31 35.41
N SER A 194 -32.81 18.53 35.82
CA SER A 194 -32.59 19.07 37.17
C SER A 194 -33.76 18.78 38.07
#